data_1d4558d0e9fbc38843fdc81dea68be04
#
_entry.id   1d4558d0e9fbc38843fdc81dea68be04
#
_cell.length_a   1.000
_cell.length_b   1.000
_cell.length_c   1.000
_cell.angle_alpha   90.00
_cell.angle_beta   90.00
_cell.angle_gamma   90.00
#
_symmetry.space_group_name_H-M   'P 1'
#
loop_
_entity.id
_entity.type
_entity.pdbx_description
1 polymer ?
#
loop_
_entity_poly.entity_id
_entity_poly.type
_entity_poly.pdbx_seq_one_letter_code
_entity_poly.pdbx_strand_id
1 'polypeptide(L)'
;MERKNRGFASNLTSALAAPKEVTAPKPVPGRDMIASRTNRLAEMATGASVPKTQYQVDPAKCRMWAHHNRDYQALDFERCKDLIESIKAQGKQEVPAIVRRVQGDPDYEFEVICGARRHWSVTWLRENNYPSIRFLVEPREMTDEEAFRVSDLENRAREDLTDYERARDYLRALDTYYGGK
;
A
#
# COMPACT_ATOMS: atom_id res chain seq x y z
N MET A 1 36.94 -38.02 54.05
CA MET A 1 37.13 -38.14 52.56
C MET A 1 36.13 -37.24 51.89
N GLU A 2 36.50 -36.01 51.65
CA GLU A 2 35.69 -34.97 50.95
C GLU A 2 35.92 -35.07 49.44
N ARG A 3 34.86 -35.25 48.66
CA ARG A 3 34.91 -35.11 47.23
C ARG A 3 34.43 -33.71 46.85
N LYS A 4 35.31 -32.88 46.38
CA LYS A 4 35.09 -31.58 45.79
C LYS A 4 34.30 -31.74 44.49
N ASN A 5 33.07 -31.22 44.45
CA ASN A 5 32.35 -30.93 43.21
C ASN A 5 32.80 -29.55 42.69
N ARG A 6 33.56 -29.53 41.60
CA ARG A 6 33.94 -28.32 40.88
C ARG A 6 32.80 -27.91 39.95
N GLY A 7 32.42 -26.65 40.07
CA GLY A 7 31.35 -26.00 39.33
C GLY A 7 31.55 -26.01 37.83
N PHE A 8 30.44 -26.26 37.16
CA PHE A 8 30.20 -26.00 35.74
C PHE A 8 29.11 -24.93 35.64
N ALA A 9 29.48 -23.71 35.92
CA ALA A 9 28.55 -22.58 35.76
C ALA A 9 29.38 -21.28 35.52
N SER A 10 29.91 -21.14 34.34
CA SER A 10 30.30 -19.84 33.80
C SER A 10 30.72 -20.05 32.34
N ASN A 11 29.82 -19.76 31.38
CA ASN A 11 30.08 -19.32 30.01
C ASN A 11 28.84 -19.41 29.12
N LEU A 12 27.69 -18.90 29.59
CA LEU A 12 26.48 -18.81 28.76
C LEU A 12 25.84 -17.41 28.74
N THR A 13 26.66 -16.36 28.97
CA THR A 13 26.14 -14.99 28.93
C THR A 13 26.91 -14.06 27.96
N SER A 14 27.35 -14.62 26.81
CA SER A 14 28.09 -13.78 25.86
C SER A 14 27.73 -14.14 24.42
N ALA A 15 26.43 -14.23 24.05
CA ALA A 15 26.01 -14.30 22.65
C ALA A 15 24.55 -13.86 22.44
N LEU A 16 24.11 -12.83 23.14
CA LEU A 16 22.91 -12.08 22.73
C LEU A 16 23.38 -10.79 22.08
N ALA A 17 23.89 -10.92 20.86
CA ALA A 17 24.10 -9.77 19.99
C ALA A 17 22.71 -9.21 19.65
N ALA A 18 22.52 -7.93 19.90
CA ALA A 18 21.32 -7.20 19.49
C ALA A 18 21.01 -7.44 18.02
N PRO A 19 19.72 -7.56 17.63
CA PRO A 19 19.36 -7.74 16.23
C PRO A 19 19.88 -6.54 15.44
N LYS A 20 20.75 -6.82 14.47
CA LYS A 20 21.19 -5.82 13.50
C LYS A 20 19.96 -5.30 12.80
N GLU A 21 19.76 -4.00 12.87
CA GLU A 21 18.79 -3.26 12.10
C GLU A 21 18.98 -3.61 10.62
N VAL A 22 18.07 -4.41 10.05
CA VAL A 22 18.10 -4.76 8.65
C VAL A 22 17.58 -3.53 7.90
N THR A 23 18.51 -2.67 7.51
CA THR A 23 18.20 -1.58 6.57
C THR A 23 17.67 -2.21 5.28
N ALA A 24 16.44 -1.85 4.91
CA ALA A 24 15.84 -2.28 3.66
C ALA A 24 16.78 -1.97 2.48
N PRO A 25 17.02 -2.90 1.56
CA PRO A 25 17.91 -2.66 0.43
C PRO A 25 17.37 -1.49 -0.41
N LYS A 26 18.26 -0.54 -0.72
CA LYS A 26 17.93 0.60 -1.60
C LYS A 26 17.39 0.04 -2.94
N PRO A 27 16.28 0.59 -3.48
CA PRO A 27 15.72 0.12 -4.74
C PRO A 27 16.73 0.33 -5.88
N VAL A 28 17.03 -0.75 -6.60
CA VAL A 28 17.88 -0.71 -7.79
C VAL A 28 16.98 -0.38 -8.97
N PRO A 29 17.21 0.74 -9.70
CA PRO A 29 16.41 1.10 -10.86
C PRO A 29 16.40 -0.04 -11.91
N GLY A 30 15.21 -0.46 -12.34
CA GLY A 30 15.02 -1.49 -13.36
C GLY A 30 14.70 -2.90 -12.83
N ARG A 31 14.99 -3.22 -11.57
CA ARG A 31 14.71 -4.56 -11.02
C ARG A 31 13.22 -4.83 -10.84
N ASP A 32 12.45 -3.81 -10.51
CA ASP A 32 11.00 -3.91 -10.30
C ASP A 32 10.23 -4.07 -11.62
N MET A 33 10.73 -3.51 -12.74
CA MET A 33 10.12 -3.70 -14.06
C MET A 33 10.27 -5.14 -14.57
N ILE A 34 11.42 -5.76 -14.31
CA ILE A 34 11.66 -7.16 -14.70
C ILE A 34 10.78 -8.08 -13.87
N ALA A 35 10.69 -7.84 -12.54
CA ALA A 35 9.84 -8.61 -11.65
C ALA A 35 8.35 -8.51 -12.03
N SER A 36 7.87 -7.32 -12.38
CA SER A 36 6.48 -7.10 -12.82
C SER A 36 6.16 -7.84 -14.12
N ARG A 37 7.08 -7.84 -15.11
CA ARG A 37 6.91 -8.59 -16.37
C ARG A 37 6.95 -10.10 -16.15
N THR A 38 7.86 -10.57 -15.32
CA THR A 38 8.00 -12.02 -15.00
C THR A 38 6.75 -12.52 -14.27
N ASN A 39 6.19 -11.72 -13.35
CA ASN A 39 4.96 -12.07 -12.65
C ASN A 39 3.75 -12.15 -13.58
N ARG A 40 3.60 -11.22 -14.53
CA ARG A 40 2.52 -11.28 -15.54
C ARG A 40 2.64 -12.52 -16.44
N LEU A 41 3.86 -12.85 -16.87
CA LEU A 41 4.11 -14.04 -17.67
C LEU A 41 3.81 -15.33 -16.89
N ALA A 42 4.16 -15.37 -15.60
CA ALA A 42 3.86 -16.50 -14.73
C ALA A 42 2.34 -16.65 -14.48
N GLU A 43 1.61 -15.56 -14.26
CA GLU A 43 0.14 -15.56 -14.16
C GLU A 43 -0.51 -16.08 -15.46
N MET A 44 -0.01 -15.66 -16.63
CA MET A 44 -0.52 -16.12 -17.92
C MET A 44 -0.20 -17.60 -18.21
N ALA A 45 0.96 -18.07 -17.76
CA ALA A 45 1.42 -19.42 -18.03
C ALA A 45 0.83 -20.48 -17.09
N THR A 46 0.55 -20.12 -15.83
CA THR A 46 0.13 -21.08 -14.79
C THR A 46 -1.31 -20.90 -14.35
N GLY A 47 -1.97 -19.79 -14.69
CA GLY A 47 -3.28 -19.41 -14.14
C GLY A 47 -3.27 -19.19 -12.62
N ALA A 48 -2.12 -19.28 -11.97
CA ALA A 48 -1.94 -19.08 -10.55
C ALA A 48 -1.66 -17.62 -10.24
N SER A 49 -2.35 -17.05 -9.24
CA SER A 49 -2.06 -15.71 -8.76
C SER A 49 -0.67 -15.68 -8.12
N VAL A 50 0.26 -14.93 -8.73
CA VAL A 50 1.60 -14.73 -8.15
C VAL A 50 1.49 -13.80 -6.94
N PRO A 51 2.11 -14.15 -5.80
CA PRO A 51 2.10 -13.29 -4.63
C PRO A 51 2.61 -11.89 -4.97
N LYS A 52 1.76 -10.88 -4.83
CA LYS A 52 2.12 -9.50 -5.10
C LYS A 52 2.86 -8.93 -3.90
N THR A 53 4.00 -8.28 -4.17
CA THR A 53 4.81 -7.68 -3.11
C THR A 53 4.05 -6.53 -2.46
N GLN A 54 3.89 -6.61 -1.14
CA GLN A 54 3.22 -5.58 -0.34
C GLN A 54 4.24 -4.90 0.58
N TYR A 55 4.03 -3.62 0.84
CA TYR A 55 4.88 -2.82 1.70
C TYR A 55 4.06 -2.10 2.75
N GLN A 56 4.66 -1.92 3.93
CA GLN A 56 4.13 -1.06 4.98
C GLN A 56 4.89 0.27 4.96
N VAL A 57 4.21 1.33 4.56
CA VAL A 57 4.81 2.64 4.36
C VAL A 57 4.23 3.70 5.29
N ASP A 58 4.89 4.83 5.39
CA ASP A 58 4.31 6.00 6.03
C ASP A 58 3.26 6.63 5.10
N PRO A 59 2.00 6.83 5.54
CA PRO A 59 1.00 7.47 4.69
C PRO A 59 1.41 8.88 4.23
N ALA A 60 2.21 9.61 5.01
CA ALA A 60 2.74 10.91 4.63
C ALA A 60 3.65 10.87 3.38
N LYS A 61 4.20 9.69 3.04
CA LYS A 61 4.99 9.45 1.83
C LYS A 61 4.13 9.08 0.61
N CYS A 62 2.81 9.12 0.75
CA CYS A 62 1.86 8.80 -0.30
C CYS A 62 1.00 10.02 -0.62
N ARG A 63 0.91 10.40 -1.89
CA ARG A 63 -0.03 11.41 -2.35
C ARG A 63 -1.20 10.78 -3.10
N MET A 64 -2.32 11.48 -3.20
CA MET A 64 -3.42 11.04 -4.06
C MET A 64 -3.08 11.28 -5.52
N TRP A 65 -3.43 10.33 -6.38
CA TRP A 65 -3.35 10.50 -7.82
C TRP A 65 -4.27 11.63 -8.27
N ALA A 66 -3.77 12.51 -9.16
CA ALA A 66 -4.49 13.72 -9.57
C ALA A 66 -5.85 13.44 -10.24
N HIS A 67 -6.00 12.27 -10.90
CA HIS A 67 -7.24 11.84 -11.55
C HIS A 67 -8.05 10.85 -10.71
N HIS A 68 -7.81 10.83 -9.40
CA HIS A 68 -8.53 9.96 -8.47
C HIS A 68 -10.04 10.28 -8.50
N ASN A 69 -10.87 9.25 -8.59
CA ASN A 69 -12.33 9.40 -8.77
C ASN A 69 -13.07 9.80 -7.49
N ARG A 70 -12.43 9.72 -6.34
CA ARG A 70 -13.03 10.09 -5.05
C ARG A 70 -12.54 11.45 -4.61
N ASP A 71 -13.46 12.31 -4.18
CA ASP A 71 -13.11 13.54 -3.49
C ASP A 71 -12.48 13.21 -2.12
N TYR A 72 -11.15 13.26 -2.05
CA TYR A 72 -10.42 12.97 -0.83
C TYR A 72 -10.71 13.99 0.27
N GLN A 73 -11.01 15.24 -0.09
CA GLN A 73 -11.31 16.31 0.86
C GLN A 73 -12.70 16.15 1.49
N ALA A 74 -13.59 15.43 0.83
CA ALA A 74 -14.91 15.11 1.37
C ALA A 74 -14.90 13.91 2.32
N LEU A 75 -13.75 13.26 2.55
CA LEU A 75 -13.62 12.18 3.52
C LEU A 75 -13.58 12.76 4.94
N ASP A 76 -14.36 12.15 5.82
CA ASP A 76 -14.45 12.47 7.24
C ASP A 76 -14.49 11.21 8.10
N PHE A 77 -14.52 11.39 9.41
CA PHE A 77 -14.54 10.28 10.36
C PHE A 77 -15.77 9.39 10.19
N GLU A 78 -16.95 9.95 10.01
CA GLU A 78 -18.20 9.17 9.90
C GLU A 78 -18.19 8.30 8.64
N ARG A 79 -17.69 8.82 7.52
CA ARG A 79 -17.55 8.06 6.25
C ARG A 79 -16.48 6.98 6.30
N CYS A 80 -15.52 7.07 7.22
CA CYS A 80 -14.42 6.14 7.37
C CYS A 80 -14.48 5.31 8.66
N LYS A 81 -15.49 5.49 9.50
CA LYS A 81 -15.62 4.91 10.83
C LYS A 81 -15.51 3.40 10.85
N ASP A 82 -16.23 2.73 9.98
CA ASP A 82 -16.21 1.28 9.82
C ASP A 82 -14.79 0.75 9.59
N LEU A 83 -14.04 1.44 8.74
CA LEU A 83 -12.69 1.06 8.38
C LEU A 83 -11.69 1.42 9.48
N ILE A 84 -11.85 2.56 10.13
CA ILE A 84 -11.05 2.97 11.30
C ILE A 84 -11.19 1.95 12.43
N GLU A 85 -12.43 1.57 12.77
CA GLU A 85 -12.71 0.58 13.81
C GLU A 85 -12.12 -0.79 13.47
N SER A 86 -12.23 -1.23 12.22
CA SER A 86 -11.66 -2.48 11.75
C SER A 86 -10.12 -2.46 11.86
N ILE A 87 -9.46 -1.43 11.35
CA ILE A 87 -7.99 -1.30 11.40
C ILE A 87 -7.51 -1.22 12.86
N LYS A 88 -8.24 -0.50 13.71
CA LYS A 88 -7.94 -0.36 15.13
C LYS A 88 -8.06 -1.71 15.86
N ALA A 89 -9.13 -2.46 15.61
CA ALA A 89 -9.37 -3.76 16.24
C ALA A 89 -8.30 -4.80 15.86
N GLN A 90 -7.81 -4.75 14.62
CA GLN A 90 -6.80 -5.67 14.10
C GLN A 90 -5.36 -5.19 14.34
N GLY A 91 -5.17 -3.91 14.71
CA GLY A 91 -3.87 -3.27 14.86
C GLY A 91 -3.12 -3.05 13.53
N LYS A 92 -3.72 -3.36 12.39
CA LYS A 92 -3.15 -3.23 11.05
C LYS A 92 -4.24 -3.14 9.97
N GLN A 93 -3.86 -2.60 8.82
CA GLN A 93 -4.64 -2.69 7.59
C GLN A 93 -4.47 -4.08 6.97
N GLU A 94 -5.55 -4.74 6.56
CA GLU A 94 -5.50 -6.07 5.93
C GLU A 94 -5.43 -6.02 4.41
N VAL A 95 -6.26 -5.18 3.81
CA VAL A 95 -6.36 -5.07 2.35
C VAL A 95 -5.44 -3.96 1.85
N PRO A 96 -4.45 -4.25 0.99
CA PRO A 96 -3.53 -3.26 0.50
C PRO A 96 -4.24 -2.21 -0.38
N ALA A 97 -3.72 -1.00 -0.36
CA ALA A 97 -4.04 0.01 -1.36
C ALA A 97 -3.18 -0.21 -2.61
N ILE A 98 -3.74 0.03 -3.79
CA ILE A 98 -2.98 -0.02 -5.04
C ILE A 98 -2.33 1.34 -5.25
N VAL A 99 -1.02 1.33 -5.40
CA VAL A 99 -0.21 2.53 -5.56
C VAL A 99 0.72 2.41 -6.77
N ARG A 100 1.18 3.55 -7.28
CA ARG A 100 2.24 3.65 -8.28
C ARG A 100 3.44 4.36 -7.66
N ARG A 101 4.67 3.99 -8.01
CA ARG A 101 5.87 4.69 -7.57
C ARG A 101 5.96 6.05 -8.24
N VAL A 102 6.30 7.07 -7.45
CA VAL A 102 6.62 8.42 -7.95
C VAL A 102 8.12 8.52 -8.15
N GLN A 103 8.55 9.06 -9.29
CA GLN A 103 9.96 9.28 -9.59
C GLN A 103 10.28 10.78 -9.54
N GLY A 104 11.42 11.11 -8.92
CA GLY A 104 11.92 12.49 -8.89
C GLY A 104 11.21 13.44 -7.93
N ASP A 105 10.30 12.96 -7.10
CA ASP A 105 9.64 13.75 -6.06
C ASP A 105 10.35 13.49 -4.71
N PRO A 106 10.88 14.51 -4.03
CA PRO A 106 11.60 14.33 -2.78
C PRO A 106 10.66 14.04 -1.59
N ASP A 107 9.38 14.43 -1.69
CA ASP A 107 8.42 14.37 -0.60
C ASP A 107 7.60 13.09 -0.64
N TYR A 108 7.29 12.59 -1.85
CA TYR A 108 6.41 11.45 -2.03
C TYR A 108 7.09 10.28 -2.76
N GLU A 109 6.92 9.08 -2.21
CA GLU A 109 7.42 7.83 -2.80
C GLU A 109 6.36 7.13 -3.64
N PHE A 110 5.09 7.34 -3.30
CA PHE A 110 3.96 6.65 -3.92
C PHE A 110 2.81 7.60 -4.24
N GLU A 111 2.06 7.22 -5.27
CA GLU A 111 0.82 7.84 -5.68
C GLU A 111 -0.31 6.82 -5.54
N VAL A 112 -1.34 7.17 -4.77
CA VAL A 112 -2.46 6.26 -4.44
C VAL A 112 -3.46 6.26 -5.58
N ILE A 113 -3.59 5.11 -6.24
CA ILE A 113 -4.55 4.89 -7.33
C ILE A 113 -5.89 4.40 -6.76
N CYS A 114 -5.85 3.38 -5.88
CA CYS A 114 -7.04 2.87 -5.21
C CYS A 114 -6.78 2.77 -3.70
N GLY A 115 -7.78 3.12 -2.90
CA GLY A 115 -7.71 3.01 -1.44
C GLY A 115 -7.63 4.33 -0.70
N ALA A 116 -8.22 5.40 -1.23
CA ALA A 116 -8.28 6.73 -0.60
C ALA A 116 -8.84 6.69 0.84
N ARG A 117 -9.93 5.94 1.09
CA ARG A 117 -10.48 5.76 2.44
C ARG A 117 -9.48 5.09 3.39
N ARG A 118 -8.72 4.09 2.90
CA ARG A 118 -7.69 3.40 3.70
C ARG A 118 -6.54 4.35 4.06
N HIS A 119 -6.08 5.13 3.09
CA HIS A 119 -5.05 6.15 3.32
C HIS A 119 -5.52 7.17 4.36
N TRP A 120 -6.72 7.73 4.18
CA TRP A 120 -7.31 8.68 5.11
C TRP A 120 -7.45 8.08 6.54
N SER A 121 -7.98 6.86 6.64
CA SER A 121 -8.19 6.17 7.92
C SER A 121 -6.87 5.90 8.66
N VAL A 122 -5.82 5.47 7.95
CA VAL A 122 -4.51 5.24 8.56
C VAL A 122 -3.87 6.55 8.99
N THR A 123 -3.99 7.62 8.19
CA THR A 123 -3.50 8.95 8.54
C THR A 123 -4.20 9.45 9.81
N TRP A 124 -5.53 9.38 9.83
CA TRP A 124 -6.32 9.77 11.00
C TRP A 124 -5.95 8.98 12.27
N LEU A 125 -5.78 7.66 12.16
CA LEU A 125 -5.39 6.82 13.29
C LEU A 125 -4.02 7.22 13.84
N ARG A 126 -3.04 7.49 12.98
CA ARG A 126 -1.70 7.92 13.42
C ARG A 126 -1.73 9.26 14.16
N GLU A 127 -2.58 10.18 13.75
CA GLU A 127 -2.81 11.46 14.41
C GLU A 127 -3.59 11.30 15.75
N ASN A 128 -4.33 10.19 15.90
CA ASN A 128 -5.17 9.92 17.05
C ASN A 128 -4.65 8.77 17.95
N ASN A 129 -3.36 8.81 18.29
CA ASN A 129 -2.68 7.92 19.24
C ASN A 129 -2.35 6.49 18.75
N TYR A 130 -2.34 6.24 17.44
CA TYR A 130 -1.94 4.95 16.87
C TYR A 130 -0.74 5.09 15.91
N PRO A 131 0.41 5.64 16.34
CA PRO A 131 1.54 5.97 15.43
C PRO A 131 2.22 4.74 14.82
N SER A 132 2.01 3.55 15.43
CA SER A 132 2.56 2.29 14.93
C SER A 132 1.84 1.74 13.71
N ILE A 133 0.61 2.17 13.44
CA ILE A 133 -0.14 1.70 12.28
C ILE A 133 0.49 2.24 11.00
N ARG A 134 0.80 1.34 10.06
CA ARG A 134 1.39 1.65 8.77
C ARG A 134 0.37 1.48 7.65
N PHE A 135 0.59 2.24 6.58
CA PHE A 135 -0.23 2.14 5.38
C PHE A 135 0.26 0.97 4.53
N LEU A 136 -0.59 -0.05 4.36
CA LEU A 136 -0.28 -1.23 3.55
C LEU A 136 -0.55 -0.93 2.09
N VAL A 137 0.46 -1.08 1.24
CA VAL A 137 0.40 -0.76 -0.19
C VAL A 137 0.88 -1.92 -1.05
N GLU A 138 0.32 -2.03 -2.25
CA GLU A 138 0.75 -2.90 -3.33
C GLU A 138 1.19 -2.02 -4.51
N PRO A 139 2.48 -1.78 -4.73
CA PRO A 139 2.96 -1.01 -5.86
C PRO A 139 2.77 -1.77 -7.16
N ARG A 140 2.28 -1.07 -8.16
CA ARG A 140 2.15 -1.56 -9.54
C ARG A 140 2.73 -0.53 -10.50
N GLU A 141 3.48 -1.02 -11.49
CA GLU A 141 3.90 -0.22 -12.63
C GLU A 141 2.73 -0.10 -13.60
N MET A 142 2.29 1.12 -13.87
CA MET A 142 1.13 1.36 -14.74
C MET A 142 1.16 2.77 -15.35
N THR A 143 0.61 2.91 -16.54
CA THR A 143 0.34 4.18 -17.20
C THR A 143 -0.87 4.87 -16.57
N ASP A 144 -1.14 6.13 -16.91
CA ASP A 144 -2.33 6.84 -16.43
C ASP A 144 -3.63 6.20 -16.93
N GLU A 145 -3.65 5.68 -18.15
CA GLU A 145 -4.79 4.93 -18.69
C GLU A 145 -5.06 3.64 -17.89
N GLU A 146 -4.01 2.88 -17.59
CA GLU A 146 -4.11 1.66 -16.77
C GLU A 146 -4.55 2.00 -15.34
N ALA A 147 -4.04 3.09 -14.76
CA ALA A 147 -4.43 3.57 -13.45
C ALA A 147 -5.91 3.95 -13.40
N PHE A 148 -6.39 4.64 -14.44
CA PHE A 148 -7.82 4.95 -14.59
C PHE A 148 -8.67 3.68 -14.64
N ARG A 149 -8.30 2.70 -15.48
CA ARG A 149 -9.03 1.42 -15.59
C ARG A 149 -9.08 0.66 -14.26
N VAL A 150 -7.97 0.63 -13.53
CA VAL A 150 -7.90 -0.04 -12.21
C VAL A 150 -8.79 0.68 -11.19
N SER A 151 -8.76 2.01 -11.17
CA SER A 151 -9.60 2.82 -10.30
C SER A 151 -11.10 2.67 -10.64
N ASP A 152 -11.45 2.63 -11.92
CA ASP A 152 -12.83 2.43 -12.39
C ASP A 152 -13.35 1.04 -12.00
N LEU A 153 -12.56 -0.01 -12.18
CA LEU A 153 -12.94 -1.37 -11.78
C LEU A 153 -13.22 -1.49 -10.27
N GLU A 154 -12.40 -0.84 -9.43
CA GLU A 154 -12.64 -0.80 -7.98
C GLU A 154 -13.92 -0.03 -7.64
N ASN A 155 -14.18 1.06 -8.35
CA ASN A 155 -15.37 1.88 -8.14
C ASN A 155 -16.68 1.25 -8.66
N ARG A 156 -16.64 0.42 -9.71
CA ARG A 156 -17.82 -0.30 -10.21
C ARG A 156 -18.43 -1.25 -9.18
N ALA A 157 -17.61 -1.78 -8.29
CA ALA A 157 -18.07 -2.65 -7.21
C ALA A 157 -18.75 -1.89 -6.07
N ARG A 158 -18.84 -0.56 -6.17
CA ARG A 158 -19.42 0.31 -5.14
C ARG A 158 -20.85 0.71 -5.51
N GLU A 159 -21.70 0.66 -4.52
CA GLU A 159 -23.09 1.12 -4.62
C GLU A 159 -23.26 2.64 -4.42
N ASP A 160 -22.20 3.34 -4.01
CA ASP A 160 -22.23 4.74 -3.55
C ASP A 160 -21.93 5.79 -4.63
N LEU A 161 -21.65 5.38 -5.89
CA LEU A 161 -21.47 6.28 -7.02
C LEU A 161 -22.77 6.48 -7.80
N THR A 162 -23.17 7.74 -7.95
CA THR A 162 -24.31 8.09 -8.81
C THR A 162 -23.97 7.87 -10.28
N ASP A 163 -24.98 7.61 -11.10
CA ASP A 163 -24.80 7.47 -12.56
C ASP A 163 -24.23 8.75 -13.20
N TYR A 164 -24.56 9.91 -12.63
CA TYR A 164 -24.01 11.19 -13.07
C TYR A 164 -22.48 11.30 -12.83
N GLU A 165 -22.02 10.92 -11.64
CA GLU A 165 -20.56 10.92 -11.31
C GLU A 165 -19.82 9.95 -12.20
N ARG A 166 -20.39 8.78 -12.44
CA ARG A 166 -19.85 7.76 -13.34
C ARG A 166 -19.75 8.26 -14.79
N ALA A 167 -20.82 8.88 -15.30
CA ALA A 167 -20.84 9.45 -16.65
C ALA A 167 -19.80 10.56 -16.82
N ARG A 168 -19.65 11.44 -15.83
CA ARG A 168 -18.65 12.51 -15.82
C ARG A 168 -17.23 11.96 -15.87
N ASP A 169 -16.96 10.90 -15.11
CA ASP A 169 -15.63 10.28 -15.07
C ASP A 169 -15.30 9.59 -16.41
N TYR A 170 -16.28 8.97 -17.06
CA TYR A 170 -16.10 8.39 -18.39
C TYR A 170 -15.87 9.47 -19.48
N LEU A 171 -16.60 10.58 -19.45
CA LEU A 171 -16.37 11.69 -20.37
C LEU A 171 -14.95 12.24 -20.21
N ARG A 172 -14.50 12.46 -18.99
CA ARG A 172 -13.13 12.91 -18.72
C ARG A 172 -12.09 11.92 -19.25
N ALA A 173 -12.30 10.62 -19.05
CA ALA A 173 -11.40 9.59 -19.55
C ALA A 173 -11.37 9.54 -21.08
N LEU A 174 -12.54 9.67 -21.72
CA LEU A 174 -12.67 9.71 -23.16
C LEU A 174 -11.85 10.85 -23.77
N ASP A 175 -11.95 12.05 -23.20
CA ASP A 175 -11.21 13.22 -23.67
C ASP A 175 -9.70 13.07 -23.40
N THR A 176 -9.32 12.59 -22.23
CA THR A 176 -7.92 12.54 -21.78
C THR A 176 -7.12 11.42 -22.45
N TYR A 177 -7.70 10.23 -22.56
CA TYR A 177 -6.97 9.01 -22.97
C TYR A 177 -7.36 8.48 -24.35
N TYR A 178 -8.54 8.84 -24.86
CA TYR A 178 -9.09 8.29 -26.11
C TYR A 178 -9.34 9.36 -27.17
N GLY A 179 -8.94 10.61 -26.94
CA GLY A 179 -9.03 11.72 -27.89
C GLY A 179 -10.46 12.07 -28.29
N GLY A 180 -11.44 11.89 -27.39
CA GLY A 180 -12.84 12.22 -27.61
C GLY A 180 -13.59 11.29 -28.58
N LYS A 181 -13.08 10.09 -28.85
CA LYS A 181 -13.68 9.11 -29.78
C LYS A 181 -14.39 7.98 -29.08
#